data_15f9626d95c39e0ec21ecf9d56d6f258
#
_entry.id   15f9626d95c39e0ec21ecf9d56d6f258
#
_cell.length_a   1.000
_cell.length_b   1.000
_cell.length_c   1.000
_cell.angle_alpha   90.00
_cell.angle_beta   90.00
_cell.angle_gamma   90.00
#
_symmetry.space_group_name_H-M   'P 1'
#
loop_
_entity.id
_entity.type
_entity.pdbx_description
1 polymer ?
#
loop_
_entity_poly.entity_id
_entity_poly.type
_entity_poly.pdbx_seq_one_letter_code
_entity_poly.pdbx_strand_id
1 'polypeptide(L)'
;MFDQYTNYYLSTDGQIYWTDTHQLGYYDENYESFLAKNLAGYKPGSLMISEVYVPREKIYDFMDDLSEANKTQNMDIIYGTVRLIKTDKETFLPWAKKDYACIVLNLRVEHTEDGIAKGKSDFRLLIDVALSHGGSYFLTYHKWARKDQLLEAYPQFPRFLKLKLKYDPEEMFQSDWYRFYKEMFSEN
;
A
#
# COMPACT_ATOMS: atom_id res chain seq x y z
N MET A 1 -20.61 -6.15 -1.56
CA MET A 1 -19.35 -6.63 -0.94
C MET A 1 -19.30 -6.31 0.55
N PHE A 2 -19.41 -5.04 0.98
CA PHE A 2 -19.38 -4.65 2.40
C PHE A 2 -20.36 -5.46 3.28
N ASP A 3 -21.63 -5.55 2.88
CA ASP A 3 -22.64 -6.29 3.64
C ASP A 3 -22.33 -7.80 3.74
N GLN A 4 -21.81 -8.40 2.66
CA GLN A 4 -21.39 -9.80 2.67
C GLN A 4 -20.22 -10.02 3.62
N TYR A 5 -19.22 -9.14 3.58
CA TYR A 5 -18.07 -9.17 4.48
C TYR A 5 -18.54 -9.06 5.94
N THR A 6 -19.32 -8.03 6.25
CA THR A 6 -19.80 -7.77 7.61
C THR A 6 -20.62 -8.93 8.14
N ASN A 7 -21.55 -9.45 7.35
CA ASN A 7 -22.40 -10.57 7.74
C ASN A 7 -21.58 -11.84 8.01
N TYR A 8 -20.61 -12.16 7.13
CA TYR A 8 -19.76 -13.31 7.35
C TYR A 8 -18.88 -13.12 8.60
N TYR A 9 -18.22 -11.97 8.74
CA TYR A 9 -17.36 -11.68 9.89
C TYR A 9 -18.13 -11.79 11.20
N LEU A 10 -19.31 -11.20 11.28
CA LEU A 10 -20.15 -11.29 12.47
C LEU A 10 -20.71 -12.70 12.71
N SER A 11 -20.99 -13.46 11.65
CA SER A 11 -21.48 -14.84 11.78
C SER A 11 -20.43 -15.80 12.33
N THR A 12 -19.15 -15.46 12.21
CA THR A 12 -18.03 -16.27 12.71
C THR A 12 -17.49 -15.81 14.07
N ASP A 13 -18.07 -14.76 14.64
CA ASP A 13 -17.67 -14.24 15.95
C ASP A 13 -17.77 -15.30 17.05
N GLY A 14 -16.72 -15.45 17.84
CA GLY A 14 -16.63 -16.44 18.90
C GLY A 14 -16.49 -17.90 18.43
N GLN A 15 -16.47 -18.17 17.13
CA GLN A 15 -16.29 -19.52 16.60
C GLN A 15 -14.80 -19.87 16.43
N ILE A 16 -14.47 -21.14 16.68
CA ILE A 16 -13.19 -21.72 16.34
C ILE A 16 -13.43 -22.68 15.17
N TYR A 17 -12.84 -22.36 14.01
CA TYR A 17 -12.97 -23.19 12.81
C TYR A 17 -11.64 -23.29 12.07
N TRP A 18 -11.52 -24.38 11.34
CA TRP A 18 -10.37 -24.57 10.45
C TRP A 18 -10.66 -23.94 9.10
N THR A 19 -9.69 -23.15 8.57
CA THR A 19 -9.76 -22.62 7.22
C THR A 19 -8.37 -22.61 6.60
N ASP A 20 -8.28 -23.01 5.34
CA ASP A 20 -7.11 -22.89 4.47
C ASP A 20 -7.17 -21.66 3.58
N THR A 21 -8.28 -20.94 3.62
CA THR A 21 -8.50 -19.71 2.86
C THR A 21 -8.41 -18.50 3.78
N HIS A 22 -7.53 -17.55 3.47
CA HIS A 22 -7.49 -16.29 4.19
C HIS A 22 -8.81 -15.53 4.02
N GLN A 23 -9.38 -15.01 5.13
CA GLN A 23 -10.69 -14.34 5.08
C GLN A 23 -10.79 -13.24 4.02
N LEU A 24 -9.72 -12.47 3.82
CA LEU A 24 -9.66 -11.44 2.77
C LEU A 24 -9.71 -12.06 1.38
N GLY A 25 -8.95 -13.14 1.12
CA GLY A 25 -8.95 -13.86 -0.14
C GLY A 25 -10.33 -14.41 -0.50
N TYR A 26 -11.12 -14.82 0.49
CA TYR A 26 -12.45 -15.36 0.25
C TYR A 26 -13.40 -14.36 -0.42
N TYR A 27 -13.30 -13.07 -0.11
CA TYR A 27 -14.14 -12.04 -0.71
C TYR A 27 -13.61 -11.56 -2.05
N ASP A 28 -12.31 -11.61 -2.23
CA ASP A 28 -11.65 -11.14 -3.44
C ASP A 28 -11.66 -12.21 -4.55
N GLU A 29 -11.78 -13.48 -4.18
CA GLU A 29 -11.66 -14.64 -5.09
C GLU A 29 -12.62 -14.57 -6.29
N ASN A 30 -13.80 -13.99 -6.11
CA ASN A 30 -14.80 -13.89 -7.17
C ASN A 30 -15.06 -12.45 -7.66
N TYR A 31 -14.32 -11.46 -7.16
CA TYR A 31 -14.61 -10.06 -7.45
C TYR A 31 -14.46 -9.72 -8.94
N GLU A 32 -13.36 -10.10 -9.55
CA GLU A 32 -13.14 -9.89 -11.00
C GLU A 32 -14.17 -10.65 -11.85
N SER A 33 -14.55 -11.84 -11.46
CA SER A 33 -15.61 -12.60 -12.13
C SER A 33 -16.99 -11.94 -11.99
N PHE A 34 -17.27 -11.33 -10.85
CA PHE A 34 -18.48 -10.55 -10.64
C PHE A 34 -18.48 -9.29 -11.51
N LEU A 35 -17.37 -8.56 -11.56
CA LEU A 35 -17.25 -7.37 -12.41
C LEU A 35 -17.40 -7.72 -13.89
N ALA A 36 -16.77 -8.79 -14.34
CA ALA A 36 -16.85 -9.24 -15.73
C ALA A 36 -18.28 -9.53 -16.20
N LYS A 37 -19.15 -9.98 -15.27
CA LYS A 37 -20.56 -10.27 -15.56
C LYS A 37 -21.47 -9.05 -15.48
N ASN A 38 -21.12 -8.05 -14.67
CA ASN A 38 -22.05 -6.99 -14.27
C ASN A 38 -21.62 -5.59 -14.68
N LEU A 39 -20.35 -5.39 -15.04
CA LEU A 39 -19.80 -4.08 -15.40
C LEU A 39 -19.74 -3.91 -16.92
N ALA A 40 -20.50 -2.97 -17.45
CA ALA A 40 -20.38 -2.60 -18.86
C ALA A 40 -18.97 -2.02 -19.13
N GLY A 41 -18.30 -2.51 -20.18
CA GLY A 41 -16.95 -2.09 -20.52
C GLY A 41 -15.88 -2.64 -19.57
N TYR A 42 -16.17 -3.73 -18.86
CA TYR A 42 -15.21 -4.40 -17.98
C TYR A 42 -13.85 -4.59 -18.65
N LYS A 43 -12.81 -4.30 -17.92
CA LYS A 43 -11.42 -4.61 -18.27
C LYS A 43 -10.80 -5.40 -17.13
N PRO A 44 -9.99 -6.42 -17.40
CA PRO A 44 -9.30 -7.18 -16.36
C PRO A 44 -8.49 -6.26 -15.44
N GLY A 45 -8.43 -6.58 -14.18
CA GLY A 45 -7.69 -5.83 -13.18
C GLY A 45 -7.09 -6.74 -12.10
N SER A 46 -6.32 -6.15 -11.23
CA SER A 46 -5.78 -6.79 -10.04
C SER A 46 -6.02 -5.92 -8.81
N LEU A 47 -6.25 -6.56 -7.69
CA LEU A 47 -6.24 -5.88 -6.41
C LEU A 47 -4.79 -5.68 -5.96
N MET A 48 -4.42 -4.44 -5.74
CA MET A 48 -3.11 -4.04 -5.28
C MET A 48 -3.19 -3.47 -3.88
N ILE A 49 -2.30 -3.93 -3.01
CA ILE A 49 -2.24 -3.45 -1.62
C ILE A 49 -1.42 -2.17 -1.57
N SER A 50 -1.99 -1.14 -0.96
CA SER A 50 -1.28 0.03 -0.44
C SER A 50 -1.25 -0.03 1.07
N GLU A 51 -0.15 0.36 1.66
CA GLU A 51 -0.02 0.45 3.11
C GLU A 51 0.68 1.76 3.46
N VAL A 52 -0.03 2.62 4.17
CA VAL A 52 0.47 3.91 4.64
C VAL A 52 0.34 4.00 6.16
N TYR A 53 1.19 4.81 6.76
CA TYR A 53 1.29 4.97 8.20
C TYR A 53 1.09 6.42 8.58
N VAL A 54 0.29 6.66 9.63
CA VAL A 54 0.16 8.00 10.22
C VAL A 54 0.24 7.92 11.74
N PRO A 55 0.70 8.98 12.44
CA PRO A 55 0.59 9.05 13.89
C PRO A 55 -0.84 8.72 14.33
N ARG A 56 -1.00 7.93 15.39
CA ARG A 56 -2.33 7.44 15.82
C ARG A 56 -3.30 8.57 16.08
N GLU A 57 -2.82 9.66 16.65
CA GLU A 57 -3.59 10.86 16.92
C GLU A 57 -4.04 11.63 15.66
N LYS A 58 -3.45 11.31 14.49
CA LYS A 58 -3.75 11.93 13.20
C LYS A 58 -4.64 11.10 12.29
N ILE A 59 -5.12 9.95 12.76
CA ILE A 59 -5.90 9.04 11.91
C ILE A 59 -7.19 9.68 11.38
N TYR A 60 -7.89 10.46 12.20
CA TYR A 60 -9.13 11.12 11.78
C TYR A 60 -8.84 12.20 10.73
N ASP A 61 -7.88 13.10 11.02
CA ASP A 61 -7.47 14.14 10.07
C ASP A 61 -7.04 13.54 8.73
N PHE A 62 -6.25 12.44 8.77
CA PHE A 62 -5.84 11.70 7.57
C PHE A 62 -7.04 11.14 6.81
N MET A 63 -7.99 10.52 7.48
CA MET A 63 -9.17 9.94 6.83
C MET A 63 -10.06 10.99 6.20
N ASP A 64 -10.21 12.16 6.84
CA ASP A 64 -10.96 13.27 6.30
C ASP A 64 -10.28 13.84 5.05
N ASP A 65 -8.97 14.10 5.09
CA ASP A 65 -8.21 14.59 3.94
C ASP A 65 -8.17 13.57 2.80
N LEU A 66 -8.04 12.27 3.11
CA LEU A 66 -8.13 11.22 2.11
C LEU A 66 -9.50 11.15 1.47
N SER A 67 -10.56 11.27 2.26
CA SER A 67 -11.94 11.30 1.76
C SER A 67 -12.16 12.49 0.82
N GLU A 68 -11.65 13.68 1.19
CA GLU A 68 -11.76 14.88 0.35
C GLU A 68 -10.98 14.72 -0.97
N ALA A 69 -9.74 14.26 -0.88
CA ALA A 69 -8.91 14.00 -2.05
C ALA A 69 -9.54 12.95 -2.99
N ASN A 70 -10.20 11.94 -2.41
CA ASN A 70 -10.83 10.88 -3.19
C ASN A 70 -12.07 11.35 -3.97
N LYS A 71 -12.73 12.44 -3.58
CA LYS A 71 -13.85 13.01 -4.33
C LYS A 71 -13.44 13.43 -5.76
N THR A 72 -12.18 13.87 -5.90
CA THR A 72 -11.63 14.28 -7.20
C THR A 72 -10.89 13.14 -7.88
N GLN A 73 -10.10 12.38 -7.13
CA GLN A 73 -9.25 11.30 -7.66
C GLN A 73 -10.06 10.07 -8.07
N ASN A 74 -11.19 9.82 -7.38
CA ASN A 74 -12.04 8.65 -7.62
C ASN A 74 -11.25 7.33 -7.64
N MET A 75 -10.51 7.09 -6.54
CA MET A 75 -9.73 5.85 -6.37
C MET A 75 -10.68 4.65 -6.23
N ASP A 76 -10.35 3.56 -6.89
CA ASP A 76 -11.11 2.31 -6.80
C ASP A 76 -10.69 1.50 -5.56
N ILE A 77 -11.05 2.02 -4.38
CA ILE A 77 -10.77 1.38 -3.09
C ILE A 77 -11.85 0.34 -2.82
N ILE A 78 -11.43 -0.92 -2.83
CA ILE A 78 -12.35 -2.05 -2.66
C ILE A 78 -12.54 -2.39 -1.18
N TYR A 79 -11.46 -2.27 -0.41
CA TYR A 79 -11.42 -2.72 0.96
C TYR A 79 -10.26 -2.04 1.71
N GLY A 80 -10.40 -1.90 3.03
CA GLY A 80 -9.33 -1.39 3.87
C GLY A 80 -9.39 -1.91 5.30
N THR A 81 -8.24 -1.92 5.97
CA THR A 81 -8.11 -2.22 7.40
C THR A 81 -7.21 -1.20 8.09
N VAL A 82 -7.42 -1.04 9.39
CA VAL A 82 -6.53 -0.26 10.24
C VAL A 82 -5.90 -1.18 11.28
N ARG A 83 -4.59 -1.09 11.44
CA ARG A 83 -3.81 -1.81 12.46
C ARG A 83 -3.04 -0.81 13.31
N LEU A 84 -2.85 -1.13 14.57
CA LEU A 84 -1.97 -0.33 15.44
C LEU A 84 -0.60 -1.00 15.51
N ILE A 85 0.43 -0.25 15.12
CA ILE A 85 1.81 -0.73 15.11
C ILE A 85 2.68 0.04 16.08
N LYS A 86 3.72 -0.62 16.57
CA LYS A 86 4.71 -0.05 17.47
C LYS A 86 5.91 0.47 16.71
N THR A 87 6.59 1.45 17.30
CA THR A 87 7.84 1.99 16.79
C THR A 87 8.88 0.89 16.57
N ASP A 88 9.46 0.85 15.38
CA ASP A 88 10.62 0.05 15.04
C ASP A 88 11.91 0.81 15.39
N LYS A 89 12.72 0.24 16.29
CA LYS A 89 13.99 0.82 16.74
C LYS A 89 15.22 0.01 16.30
N GLU A 90 15.01 -1.07 15.55
CA GLU A 90 16.05 -2.05 15.24
C GLU A 90 16.51 -1.98 13.79
N THR A 91 15.58 -1.78 12.86
CA THR A 91 15.91 -1.84 11.43
C THR A 91 16.49 -0.53 10.90
N PHE A 92 17.36 -0.65 9.90
CA PHE A 92 17.98 0.51 9.25
C PHE A 92 16.98 1.35 8.43
N LEU A 93 15.99 0.70 7.83
CA LEU A 93 14.86 1.34 7.13
C LEU A 93 13.58 1.09 7.94
N PRO A 94 13.42 1.74 9.12
CA PRO A 94 12.28 1.47 9.97
C PRO A 94 10.99 1.89 9.28
N TRP A 95 10.09 0.96 9.10
CA TRP A 95 8.76 1.21 8.56
C TRP A 95 7.89 2.02 9.54
N ALA A 96 8.11 1.86 10.84
CA ALA A 96 7.41 2.59 11.90
C ALA A 96 8.38 3.46 12.71
N LYS A 97 8.52 4.72 12.35
CA LYS A 97 9.36 5.69 13.08
C LYS A 97 8.74 6.11 14.41
N LYS A 98 7.45 5.91 14.57
CA LYS A 98 6.63 6.21 15.76
C LYS A 98 5.62 5.09 15.96
N ASP A 99 4.86 5.15 17.03
CA ASP A 99 3.65 4.35 17.18
C ASP A 99 2.61 4.86 16.17
N TYR A 100 2.37 4.10 15.11
CA TYR A 100 1.49 4.50 14.01
C TYR A 100 0.16 3.74 14.02
N ALA A 101 -0.85 4.35 13.42
CA ALA A 101 -1.93 3.63 12.75
C ALA A 101 -1.44 3.26 11.34
N CYS A 102 -1.52 2.00 11.02
CA CYS A 102 -1.22 1.44 9.71
C CYS A 102 -2.55 1.29 8.96
N ILE A 103 -2.71 2.01 7.88
CA ILE A 103 -3.89 1.96 7.01
C ILE A 103 -3.53 1.12 5.79
N VAL A 104 -4.16 -0.05 5.68
CA VAL A 104 -4.01 -0.93 4.53
C VAL A 104 -5.23 -0.77 3.64
N LEU A 105 -5.01 -0.47 2.37
CA LEU A 105 -6.06 -0.32 1.37
C LEU A 105 -5.80 -1.27 0.20
N ASN A 106 -6.84 -1.93 -0.28
CA ASN A 106 -6.80 -2.68 -1.54
C ASN A 106 -7.46 -1.83 -2.63
N LEU A 107 -6.67 -1.48 -3.63
CA LEU A 107 -7.12 -0.72 -4.80
C LEU A 107 -7.17 -1.65 -6.00
N ARG A 108 -8.24 -1.55 -6.77
CA ARG A 108 -8.31 -2.22 -8.07
C ARG A 108 -7.58 -1.41 -9.12
N VAL A 109 -6.67 -2.05 -9.83
CA VAL A 109 -5.91 -1.46 -10.93
C VAL A 109 -6.18 -2.25 -12.20
N GLU A 110 -6.73 -1.59 -13.22
CA GLU A 110 -7.00 -2.23 -14.51
C GLU A 110 -5.70 -2.52 -15.28
N HIS A 111 -5.67 -3.63 -16.02
CA HIS A 111 -4.54 -4.06 -16.84
C HIS A 111 -4.49 -3.31 -18.19
N THR A 112 -4.56 -1.99 -18.13
CA THR A 112 -4.44 -1.09 -19.28
C THR A 112 -3.40 -0.03 -18.96
N GLU A 113 -2.86 0.64 -19.99
CA GLU A 113 -1.90 1.73 -19.77
C GLU A 113 -2.51 2.84 -18.91
N ASP A 114 -3.75 3.25 -19.21
CA ASP A 114 -4.49 4.25 -18.43
C ASP A 114 -4.78 3.78 -16.99
N GLY A 115 -5.17 2.51 -16.82
CA GLY A 115 -5.43 1.92 -15.52
C GLY A 115 -4.17 1.87 -14.64
N ILE A 116 -3.03 1.50 -15.23
CA ILE A 116 -1.73 1.50 -14.54
C ILE A 116 -1.29 2.93 -14.20
N ALA A 117 -1.46 3.87 -15.13
CA ALA A 117 -1.14 5.29 -14.89
C ALA A 117 -2.01 5.88 -13.78
N LYS A 118 -3.32 5.57 -13.79
CA LYS A 118 -4.24 5.95 -12.72
C LYS A 118 -3.84 5.32 -11.39
N GLY A 119 -3.61 4.01 -11.33
CA GLY A 119 -3.16 3.33 -10.12
C GLY A 119 -1.89 3.96 -9.55
N LYS A 120 -0.91 4.27 -10.39
CA LYS A 120 0.31 4.98 -9.99
C LYS A 120 0.01 6.35 -9.39
N SER A 121 -0.94 7.11 -9.95
CA SER A 121 -1.40 8.39 -9.41
C SER A 121 -2.08 8.21 -8.05
N ASP A 122 -2.95 7.22 -7.93
CA ASP A 122 -3.69 6.91 -6.71
C ASP A 122 -2.74 6.57 -5.54
N PHE A 123 -1.76 5.69 -5.78
CA PHE A 123 -0.78 5.33 -4.77
C PHE A 123 0.11 6.51 -4.35
N ARG A 124 0.46 7.39 -5.28
CA ARG A 124 1.21 8.62 -4.96
C ARG A 124 0.40 9.57 -4.10
N LEU A 125 -0.88 9.73 -4.40
CA LEU A 125 -1.77 10.56 -3.59
C LEU A 125 -1.89 10.03 -2.15
N LEU A 126 -2.07 8.72 -1.99
CA LEU A 126 -2.10 8.09 -0.65
C LEU A 126 -0.83 8.38 0.15
N ILE A 127 0.33 8.31 -0.51
CA ILE A 127 1.62 8.63 0.12
C ILE A 127 1.69 10.12 0.48
N ASP A 128 1.29 11.02 -0.42
CA ASP A 128 1.32 12.47 -0.17
C ASP A 128 0.44 12.84 1.04
N VAL A 129 -0.78 12.29 1.10
CA VAL A 129 -1.67 12.52 2.24
C VAL A 129 -1.07 11.97 3.54
N ALA A 130 -0.46 10.78 3.51
CA ALA A 130 0.17 10.23 4.71
C ALA A 130 1.37 11.07 5.17
N LEU A 131 2.21 11.52 4.25
CA LEU A 131 3.38 12.36 4.53
C LEU A 131 2.97 13.72 5.12
N SER A 132 1.91 14.36 4.60
CA SER A 132 1.41 15.64 5.13
C SER A 132 1.00 15.55 6.61
N HIS A 133 0.65 14.38 7.10
CA HIS A 133 0.38 14.10 8.51
C HIS A 133 1.60 13.59 9.30
N GLY A 134 2.81 13.70 8.75
CA GLY A 134 4.04 13.19 9.38
C GLY A 134 4.12 11.67 9.42
N GLY A 135 3.48 11.05 8.46
CA GLY A 135 3.40 9.62 8.26
C GLY A 135 4.52 9.02 7.41
N SER A 136 4.25 7.85 6.85
CA SER A 136 5.16 7.09 5.98
C SER A 136 4.36 6.09 5.16
N TYR A 137 5.05 5.23 4.40
CA TYR A 137 4.42 4.16 3.61
C TYR A 137 5.30 2.92 3.59
N PHE A 138 4.74 1.76 3.19
CA PHE A 138 5.49 0.53 3.07
C PHE A 138 6.21 0.43 1.72
N LEU A 139 7.52 0.29 1.76
CA LEU A 139 8.42 0.43 0.60
C LEU A 139 8.28 -0.65 -0.47
N THR A 140 7.79 -1.85 -0.13
CA THR A 140 8.03 -3.04 -0.95
C THR A 140 6.85 -3.53 -1.79
N TYR A 141 5.63 -3.02 -1.55
CA TYR A 141 4.47 -3.49 -2.31
C TYR A 141 4.47 -3.04 -3.77
N HIS A 142 5.00 -1.83 -4.05
CA HIS A 142 5.07 -1.30 -5.41
C HIS A 142 6.25 -0.33 -5.57
N LYS A 143 6.61 -0.03 -6.80
CA LYS A 143 7.72 0.86 -7.17
C LYS A 143 7.22 2.21 -7.73
N TRP A 144 6.08 2.71 -7.23
CA TRP A 144 5.41 3.88 -7.81
C TRP A 144 5.65 5.19 -7.07
N ALA A 145 6.22 5.13 -5.85
CA ALA A 145 6.59 6.34 -5.11
C ALA A 145 7.57 7.20 -5.91
N ARG A 146 7.43 8.52 -5.80
CA ARG A 146 8.38 9.47 -6.34
C ARG A 146 9.64 9.53 -5.45
N LYS A 147 10.75 10.04 -6.01
CA LYS A 147 12.02 10.19 -5.28
C LYS A 147 11.88 11.12 -4.07
N ASP A 148 11.13 12.20 -4.22
CA ASP A 148 10.84 13.15 -3.12
C ASP A 148 10.06 12.47 -1.98
N GLN A 149 8.99 11.73 -2.30
CA GLN A 149 8.20 10.96 -1.32
C GLN A 149 9.08 9.94 -0.59
N LEU A 150 9.93 9.22 -1.34
CA LEU A 150 10.85 8.25 -0.75
C LEU A 150 11.83 8.92 0.22
N LEU A 151 12.42 10.05 -0.16
CA LEU A 151 13.41 10.76 0.67
C LEU A 151 12.77 11.41 1.90
N GLU A 152 11.53 11.85 1.81
CA GLU A 152 10.78 12.37 2.95
C GLU A 152 10.44 11.24 3.93
N ALA A 153 9.91 10.13 3.43
CA ALA A 153 9.59 8.97 4.25
C ALA A 153 10.85 8.28 4.83
N TYR A 154 11.92 8.17 4.03
CA TYR A 154 13.13 7.41 4.35
C TYR A 154 14.40 8.21 3.98
N PRO A 155 14.75 9.29 4.71
CA PRO A 155 15.88 10.13 4.38
C PRO A 155 17.23 9.40 4.38
N GLN A 156 17.32 8.27 5.09
CA GLN A 156 18.50 7.41 5.13
C GLN A 156 18.65 6.47 3.91
N PHE A 157 17.71 6.47 2.96
CA PHE A 157 17.68 5.54 1.84
C PHE A 157 18.96 5.60 0.96
N PRO A 158 19.54 6.76 0.64
CA PRO A 158 20.81 6.82 -0.09
C PRO A 158 21.96 6.14 0.67
N ARG A 159 21.96 6.22 2.02
CA ARG A 159 22.94 5.51 2.85
C ARG A 159 22.70 4.00 2.82
N PHE A 160 21.43 3.56 2.76
CA PHE A 160 21.12 2.14 2.58
C PHE A 160 21.72 1.58 1.30
N LEU A 161 21.63 2.28 0.16
CA LEU A 161 22.23 1.85 -1.10
C LEU A 161 23.75 1.75 -0.99
N LYS A 162 24.40 2.70 -0.31
CA LYS A 162 25.85 2.63 -0.04
C LYS A 162 26.23 1.43 0.84
N LEU A 163 25.42 1.11 1.85
CA LEU A 163 25.65 -0.05 2.70
C LEU A 163 25.44 -1.35 1.92
N LYS A 164 24.44 -1.41 1.05
CA LYS A 164 24.22 -2.57 0.18
C LYS A 164 25.47 -2.87 -0.65
N LEU A 165 26.07 -1.87 -1.31
CA LEU A 165 27.30 -2.02 -2.09
C LEU A 165 28.51 -2.35 -1.23
N LYS A 166 28.57 -1.85 0.02
CA LYS A 166 29.66 -2.18 0.94
C LYS A 166 29.66 -3.67 1.34
N TYR A 167 28.49 -4.24 1.59
CA TYR A 167 28.34 -5.63 2.08
C TYR A 167 28.13 -6.65 0.97
N ASP A 168 27.78 -6.20 -0.22
CA ASP A 168 27.60 -7.01 -1.41
C ASP A 168 28.18 -6.25 -2.62
N PRO A 169 29.52 -6.11 -2.70
CA PRO A 169 30.18 -5.30 -3.73
C PRO A 169 30.01 -5.86 -5.15
N GLU A 170 29.82 -7.17 -5.27
CA GLU A 170 29.58 -7.84 -6.54
C GLU A 170 28.09 -7.89 -6.91
N GLU A 171 27.23 -7.35 -6.04
CA GLU A 171 25.77 -7.32 -6.22
C GLU A 171 25.16 -8.69 -6.54
N MET A 172 25.61 -9.70 -5.82
CA MET A 172 25.11 -11.08 -5.96
C MET A 172 23.64 -11.20 -5.55
N PHE A 173 23.22 -10.44 -4.52
CA PHE A 173 21.83 -10.41 -4.03
C PHE A 173 21.07 -9.29 -4.72
N GLN A 174 20.21 -9.66 -5.67
CA GLN A 174 19.44 -8.76 -6.52
C GLN A 174 17.93 -8.95 -6.32
N SER A 175 17.19 -7.87 -6.53
CA SER A 175 15.74 -7.88 -6.69
C SER A 175 15.33 -6.76 -7.66
N ASP A 176 14.13 -6.88 -8.25
CA ASP A 176 13.60 -5.81 -9.11
C ASP A 176 13.39 -4.52 -8.34
N TRP A 177 13.03 -4.63 -7.06
CA TRP A 177 12.93 -3.49 -6.15
C TRP A 177 14.27 -2.77 -5.99
N TYR A 178 15.35 -3.51 -5.71
CA TYR A 178 16.69 -2.94 -5.55
C TYR A 178 17.18 -2.28 -6.85
N ARG A 179 17.06 -2.95 -7.98
CA ARG A 179 17.48 -2.41 -9.30
C ARG A 179 16.77 -1.10 -9.62
N PHE A 180 15.46 -1.06 -9.42
CA PHE A 180 14.66 0.14 -9.66
C PHE A 180 15.13 1.34 -8.82
N TYR A 181 15.29 1.14 -7.52
CA TYR A 181 15.73 2.25 -6.65
C TYR A 181 17.20 2.60 -6.85
N LYS A 182 18.07 1.64 -7.17
CA LYS A 182 19.47 1.93 -7.55
C LYS A 182 19.49 2.85 -8.77
N GLU A 183 18.75 2.56 -9.81
CA GLU A 183 18.62 3.38 -11.02
C GLU A 183 18.11 4.78 -10.70
N MET A 184 17.02 4.91 -9.92
CA MET A 184 16.46 6.20 -9.49
C MET A 184 17.48 7.11 -8.80
N PHE A 185 18.48 6.56 -8.13
CA PHE A 185 19.55 7.31 -7.45
C PHE A 185 20.86 7.39 -8.25
N SER A 186 20.96 6.72 -9.39
CA SER A 186 22.10 6.81 -10.29
C SER A 186 21.92 7.89 -11.37
N GLU A 187 20.68 8.27 -11.65
CA GLU A 187 20.36 9.38 -12.54
C GLU A 187 20.58 10.72 -11.81
N ASN A 188 21.76 11.29 -12.00
CA ASN A 188 22.10 12.69 -11.70
C ASN A 188 22.52 13.39 -12.97
#